data_67cf53e12ed06d75bc6e79dcbd437431
#
_entry.id   67cf53e12ed06d75bc6e79dcbd437431
#
_cell.length_a   1.000
_cell.length_b   1.000
_cell.length_c   1.000
_cell.angle_alpha   90.00
_cell.angle_beta   90.00
_cell.angle_gamma   90.00
#
_symmetry.space_group_name_H-M   'P 1'
#
loop_
_entity.id
_entity.type
_entity.pdbx_description
1 polymer ?
#
loop_
_entity_poly.entity_id
_entity_poly.type
_entity_poly.pdbx_seq_one_letter_code
_entity_poly.pdbx_strand_id
1 'polypeptide(L)'
;MAFEKSIHLADCKYRYTISSNVKKFALRDTTFVQNKIGNYELHRLLEKVPNSGEGFPLKITINKDLSGFKLSITDKSGLRNINIFKNEDHHILQEKFYFLMQSLVDRQVFEQEEV
;
A
#
# COMPACT_ATOMS: atom_id res chain seq x y z
N MET A 1 1.72 -14.85 -4.22
CA MET A 1 2.63 -13.71 -4.45
C MET A 1 3.71 -13.69 -3.37
N ALA A 2 4.96 -13.56 -3.78
CA ALA A 2 6.08 -13.52 -2.83
C ALA A 2 6.27 -12.12 -2.25
N PHE A 3 6.89 -12.05 -1.06
CA PHE A 3 7.31 -10.76 -0.51
C PHE A 3 8.48 -10.22 -1.33
N GLU A 4 8.44 -8.93 -1.64
CA GLU A 4 9.45 -8.25 -2.44
C GLU A 4 10.06 -7.12 -1.62
N LYS A 5 11.33 -6.84 -1.89
CA LYS A 5 12.00 -5.70 -1.26
C LYS A 5 11.54 -4.38 -1.89
N SER A 6 11.28 -4.39 -3.18
CA SER A 6 10.82 -3.23 -3.95
C SER A 6 9.66 -3.64 -4.85
N ILE A 7 8.68 -2.76 -5.00
CA ILE A 7 7.53 -2.98 -5.87
C ILE A 7 7.26 -1.71 -6.68
N HIS A 8 7.04 -1.88 -7.97
CA HIS A 8 6.55 -0.82 -8.86
C HIS A 8 5.24 -1.30 -9.49
N LEU A 9 4.13 -0.69 -9.09
CA LEU A 9 2.84 -0.98 -9.73
C LEU A 9 2.83 -0.37 -11.13
N ALA A 10 2.19 -1.07 -12.07
CA ALA A 10 2.12 -0.61 -13.46
C ALA A 10 1.54 0.80 -13.54
N ASP A 11 2.20 1.68 -14.28
CA ASP A 11 1.83 3.09 -14.50
C ASP A 11 1.89 3.99 -13.26
N CYS A 12 2.36 3.49 -12.12
CA CYS A 12 2.58 4.29 -10.93
C CYS A 12 3.82 5.16 -11.10
N LYS A 13 3.79 6.36 -10.52
CA LYS A 13 4.92 7.32 -10.60
C LYS A 13 6.15 6.86 -9.85
N TYR A 14 5.99 6.03 -8.82
CA TYR A 14 7.07 5.67 -7.91
C TYR A 14 7.23 4.18 -7.79
N ARG A 15 8.49 3.78 -7.58
CA ARG A 15 8.83 2.47 -7.04
C ARG A 15 8.96 2.62 -5.54
N TYR A 16 8.35 1.72 -4.79
CA TYR A 16 8.44 1.71 -3.33
C TYR A 16 9.33 0.57 -2.88
N THR A 17 10.18 0.86 -1.91
CA THR A 17 11.13 -0.10 -1.33
C THR A 17 10.93 -0.09 0.18
N ILE A 18 10.96 -1.28 0.81
CA ILE A 18 10.90 -1.34 2.27
C ILE A 18 12.11 -0.60 2.83
N SER A 19 11.90 0.30 3.80
CA SER A 19 12.99 1.07 4.38
C SER A 19 13.89 0.17 5.23
N SER A 20 15.20 0.38 5.17
CA SER A 20 16.13 -0.29 6.06
C SER A 20 15.98 0.19 7.51
N ASN A 21 15.29 1.32 7.70
CA ASN A 21 15.04 1.92 9.01
C ASN A 21 13.66 1.65 9.56
N VAL A 22 12.88 0.77 8.93
CA VAL A 22 11.51 0.49 9.36
C VAL A 22 11.51 -0.10 10.78
N LYS A 23 10.61 0.42 11.62
CA LYS A 23 10.48 0.02 13.03
C LYS A 23 9.07 -0.50 13.28
N LYS A 24 8.96 -1.49 14.18
CA LYS A 24 7.67 -2.07 14.55
C LYS A 24 6.69 -1.02 15.10
N PHE A 25 7.18 -0.07 15.90
CA PHE A 25 6.29 0.96 16.44
C PHE A 25 5.75 1.89 15.36
N ALA A 26 6.53 2.16 14.30
CA ALA A 26 6.06 2.96 13.17
C ALA A 26 4.91 2.25 12.42
N LEU A 27 4.95 0.94 12.35
CA LEU A 27 3.86 0.16 11.76
C LEU A 27 2.59 0.28 12.58
N ARG A 28 2.71 0.21 13.91
CA ARG A 28 1.55 0.41 14.81
C ARG A 28 0.99 1.81 14.69
N ASP A 29 1.86 2.82 14.64
CA ASP A 29 1.45 4.23 14.52
C ASP A 29 0.73 4.51 13.20
N THR A 30 1.03 3.75 12.16
CA THR A 30 0.41 3.88 10.85
C THR A 30 -0.73 2.88 10.63
N THR A 31 -1.22 2.27 11.71
CA THR A 31 -2.40 1.39 11.75
C THR A 31 -2.22 0.02 11.08
N PHE A 32 -0.99 -0.45 10.92
CA PHE A 32 -0.77 -1.85 10.58
C PHE A 32 -1.16 -2.74 11.76
N VAL A 33 -1.74 -3.89 11.46
CA VAL A 33 -2.13 -4.88 12.47
C VAL A 33 -1.36 -6.17 12.20
N GLN A 34 -0.77 -6.72 13.26
CA GLN A 34 -0.05 -7.97 13.15
C GLN A 34 -1.03 -9.14 13.10
N ASN A 35 -0.90 -10.00 12.09
CA ASN A 35 -1.73 -11.18 11.95
C ASN A 35 -1.19 -12.37 12.76
N LYS A 36 -1.90 -13.51 12.69
CA LYS A 36 -1.55 -14.71 13.48
C LYS A 36 -0.18 -15.30 13.15
N ILE A 37 0.28 -15.14 11.90
CA ILE A 37 1.60 -15.64 11.51
C ILE A 37 2.72 -14.64 11.80
N GLY A 38 2.38 -13.45 12.29
CA GLY A 38 3.35 -12.44 12.66
C GLY A 38 3.60 -11.38 11.60
N ASN A 39 2.96 -11.46 10.44
CA ASN A 39 3.08 -10.43 9.41
C ASN A 39 2.21 -9.23 9.76
N TYR A 40 2.57 -8.06 9.24
CA TYR A 40 1.84 -6.81 9.49
C TYR A 40 0.99 -6.48 8.26
N GLU A 41 -0.29 -6.17 8.47
CA GLU A 41 -1.23 -5.87 7.40
C GLU A 41 -1.85 -4.50 7.57
N LEU A 42 -1.94 -3.76 6.47
CA LEU A 42 -2.68 -2.50 6.39
C LEU A 42 -3.75 -2.66 5.33
N HIS A 43 -5.00 -2.35 5.69
CA HIS A 43 -6.14 -2.39 4.78
C HIS A 43 -6.74 -0.99 4.68
N ARG A 44 -6.97 -0.54 3.46
CA ARG A 44 -7.64 0.73 3.19
C ARG A 44 -8.57 0.55 2.01
N LEU A 45 -9.68 1.29 2.04
CA LEU A 45 -10.58 1.35 0.90
C LEU A 45 -10.32 2.68 0.18
N LEU A 46 -9.91 2.61 -1.08
CA LEU A 46 -9.71 3.79 -1.91
C LEU A 46 -11.05 4.17 -2.52
N GLU A 47 -11.68 5.21 -1.99
CA GLU A 47 -13.01 5.65 -2.38
C GLU A 47 -12.97 7.01 -3.09
N LYS A 48 -13.76 7.14 -4.15
CA LYS A 48 -13.95 8.42 -4.84
C LYS A 48 -14.73 9.39 -3.95
N VAL A 49 -15.79 8.87 -3.32
CA VAL A 49 -16.63 9.63 -2.38
C VAL A 49 -16.44 9.04 -1.00
N PRO A 50 -15.99 9.83 -0.02
CA PRO A 50 -15.75 9.32 1.35
C PRO A 50 -16.99 8.66 1.95
N ASN A 51 -16.79 7.52 2.59
CA ASN A 51 -17.81 6.74 3.27
C ASN A 51 -18.92 6.19 2.36
N SER A 52 -18.70 6.17 1.05
CA SER A 52 -19.68 5.61 0.11
C SER A 52 -19.70 4.08 0.13
N GLY A 53 -18.63 3.45 0.61
CA GLY A 53 -18.46 2.00 0.54
C GLY A 53 -18.10 1.52 -0.86
N GLU A 54 -18.05 2.42 -1.83
CA GLU A 54 -17.68 2.09 -3.21
C GLU A 54 -16.23 2.48 -3.46
N GLY A 55 -15.40 1.51 -3.81
CA GLY A 55 -14.00 1.76 -4.06
C GLY A 55 -13.24 0.47 -4.24
N PHE A 56 -11.91 0.58 -4.23
CA PHE A 56 -11.04 -0.57 -4.42
C PHE A 56 -10.22 -0.79 -3.15
N PRO A 57 -10.28 -2.02 -2.57
CA PRO A 57 -9.45 -2.33 -1.42
C PRO A 57 -7.96 -2.26 -1.75
N LEU A 58 -7.22 -1.58 -0.90
CA LEU A 58 -5.77 -1.56 -0.92
C LEU A 58 -5.29 -2.42 0.24
N LYS A 59 -4.33 -3.29 -0.01
CA LYS A 59 -3.73 -4.12 1.03
C LYS A 59 -2.21 -4.05 0.93
N ILE A 60 -1.56 -3.79 2.07
CA ILE A 60 -0.12 -3.83 2.20
C ILE A 60 0.20 -4.86 3.28
N THR A 61 1.07 -5.82 2.98
CA THR A 61 1.52 -6.81 3.96
C THR A 61 3.03 -6.74 4.05
N ILE A 62 3.55 -6.56 5.26
CA ILE A 62 4.99 -6.56 5.53
C ILE A 62 5.29 -7.83 6.31
N ASN A 63 6.30 -8.59 5.89
CA ASN A 63 6.63 -9.83 6.58
C ASN A 63 7.19 -9.55 7.99
N LYS A 64 7.10 -10.54 8.87
CA LYS A 64 7.42 -10.38 10.30
C LYS A 64 8.84 -9.93 10.58
N ASP A 65 9.79 -10.26 9.71
CA ASP A 65 11.19 -9.83 9.88
C ASP A 65 11.49 -8.49 9.19
N LEU A 66 10.47 -7.84 8.63
CA LEU A 66 10.55 -6.50 8.02
C LEU A 66 11.51 -6.43 6.82
N SER A 67 11.68 -7.53 6.11
CA SER A 67 12.62 -7.61 4.98
C SER A 67 11.95 -7.44 3.61
N GLY A 68 10.63 -7.51 3.55
CA GLY A 68 9.90 -7.40 2.29
C GLY A 68 8.42 -7.11 2.50
N PHE A 69 7.72 -6.85 1.41
CA PHE A 69 6.30 -6.52 1.50
C PHE A 69 5.55 -6.96 0.25
N LYS A 70 4.23 -6.91 0.33
CA LYS A 70 3.30 -7.09 -0.79
C LYS A 70 2.41 -5.86 -0.82
N LEU A 71 2.04 -5.42 -2.01
CA LEU A 71 1.19 -4.26 -2.22
C LEU A 71 0.20 -4.61 -3.31
N SER A 72 -1.10 -4.49 -3.02
CA SER A 72 -2.13 -4.80 -4.00
C SER A 72 -3.30 -3.85 -3.89
N ILE A 73 -3.89 -3.54 -5.05
CA ILE A 73 -5.18 -2.84 -5.16
C ILE A 73 -6.07 -3.79 -5.95
N THR A 74 -7.21 -4.13 -5.38
CA THR A 74 -8.09 -5.15 -5.97
C THR A 74 -9.52 -4.63 -6.09
N ASP A 75 -10.37 -5.41 -6.75
CA ASP A 75 -11.80 -5.17 -6.69
C ASP A 75 -12.35 -5.62 -5.32
N LYS A 76 -13.66 -5.44 -5.09
CA LYS A 76 -14.28 -5.77 -3.80
C LYS A 76 -14.16 -7.24 -3.44
N SER A 77 -14.05 -8.12 -4.43
CA SER A 77 -13.90 -9.56 -4.16
C SER A 77 -12.50 -9.94 -3.69
N GLY A 78 -11.52 -9.08 -3.93
CA GLY A 78 -10.13 -9.36 -3.62
C GLY A 78 -9.43 -10.26 -4.62
N LEU A 79 -10.12 -10.69 -5.68
CA LEU A 79 -9.59 -11.68 -6.62
C LEU A 79 -8.96 -11.07 -7.87
N ARG A 80 -9.34 -9.83 -8.22
CA ARG A 80 -8.88 -9.19 -9.44
C ARG A 80 -8.07 -7.95 -9.10
N ASN A 81 -6.84 -7.87 -9.62
CA ASN A 81 -6.01 -6.68 -9.48
C ASN A 81 -6.56 -5.55 -10.35
N ILE A 82 -6.57 -4.34 -9.79
CA ILE A 82 -7.07 -3.14 -10.46
C ILE A 82 -5.91 -2.17 -10.64
N ASN A 83 -5.76 -1.62 -11.85
CA ASN A 83 -4.80 -0.57 -12.12
C ASN A 83 -5.53 0.78 -12.09
N ILE A 84 -5.35 1.55 -11.02
CA ILE A 84 -5.99 2.86 -10.86
C ILE A 84 -5.20 3.97 -11.55
N PHE A 85 -3.99 3.69 -12.05
CA PHE A 85 -3.08 4.73 -12.57
C PHE A 85 -3.26 5.00 -14.06
N LYS A 86 -3.90 4.08 -14.77
CA LYS A 86 -4.04 4.15 -16.22
C LYS A 86 -5.23 4.99 -16.67
N ASN A 87 -6.24 5.16 -15.83
CA ASN A 87 -7.50 5.82 -16.17
C ASN A 87 -7.62 7.17 -15.45
N GLU A 88 -7.83 8.24 -16.21
CA GLU A 88 -8.00 9.58 -15.65
C GLU A 88 -9.20 9.70 -14.71
N ASP A 89 -10.23 8.88 -14.93
CA ASP A 89 -11.41 8.85 -14.04
C ASP A 89 -11.06 8.42 -12.62
N HIS A 90 -9.89 7.83 -12.44
CA HIS A 90 -9.40 7.39 -11.12
C HIS A 90 -8.46 8.41 -10.46
N HIS A 91 -8.49 9.65 -10.91
CA HIS A 91 -7.60 10.70 -10.40
C HIS A 91 -7.67 10.86 -8.87
N ILE A 92 -8.88 10.87 -8.30
CA ILE A 92 -9.05 10.99 -6.85
C ILE A 92 -8.46 9.78 -6.13
N LEU A 93 -8.65 8.58 -6.69
CA LEU A 93 -8.09 7.36 -6.12
C LEU A 93 -6.57 7.37 -6.15
N GLN A 94 -5.99 7.87 -7.24
CA GLN A 94 -4.54 8.03 -7.37
C GLN A 94 -4.00 8.97 -6.31
N GLU A 95 -4.65 10.13 -6.10
CA GLU A 95 -4.25 11.09 -5.08
C GLU A 95 -4.27 10.50 -3.69
N LYS A 96 -5.32 9.75 -3.36
CA LYS A 96 -5.44 9.08 -2.05
C LYS A 96 -4.36 8.04 -1.87
N PHE A 97 -4.05 7.28 -2.92
CA PHE A 97 -2.96 6.31 -2.89
C PHE A 97 -1.62 6.99 -2.60
N TYR A 98 -1.29 8.03 -3.37
CA TYR A 98 -0.01 8.73 -3.20
C TYR A 98 0.08 9.41 -1.83
N PHE A 99 -1.02 9.95 -1.34
CA PHE A 99 -1.05 10.55 0.00
C PHE A 99 -0.77 9.51 1.08
N LEU A 100 -1.41 8.35 1.00
CA LEU A 100 -1.17 7.27 1.95
C LEU A 100 0.29 6.80 1.90
N MET A 101 0.81 6.55 0.70
CA MET A 101 2.17 6.07 0.56
C MET A 101 3.19 7.12 1.02
N GLN A 102 2.92 8.42 0.77
CA GLN A 102 3.79 9.48 1.26
C GLN A 102 3.83 9.50 2.78
N SER A 103 2.70 9.29 3.45
CA SER A 103 2.68 9.23 4.91
C SER A 103 3.52 8.07 5.44
N LEU A 104 3.54 6.94 4.74
CA LEU A 104 4.37 5.78 5.11
C LEU A 104 5.85 6.04 4.84
N VAL A 105 6.17 6.78 3.78
CA VAL A 105 7.54 7.22 3.50
C VAL A 105 8.02 8.18 4.58
N ASP A 106 7.18 9.13 5.00
CA ASP A 106 7.52 10.09 6.06
C ASP A 106 7.79 9.40 7.39
N ARG A 107 7.14 8.27 7.64
CA ARG A 107 7.34 7.47 8.85
C ARG A 107 8.44 6.43 8.71
N GLN A 108 9.19 6.47 7.61
CA GLN A 108 10.30 5.55 7.34
C GLN A 108 9.89 4.08 7.26
N VAL A 109 8.65 3.82 6.83
CA VAL A 109 8.20 2.46 6.51
C VAL A 109 8.68 2.08 5.12
N PHE A 110 8.58 3.00 4.17
CA PHE A 110 9.03 2.82 2.80
C PHE A 110 9.93 3.96 2.36
N GLU A 111 10.69 3.68 1.30
CA GLU A 111 11.40 4.69 0.51
C GLU A 111 10.73 4.73 -0.86
N GLN A 112 10.70 5.89 -1.50
CA GLN A 112 10.12 6.02 -2.84
C GLN A 112 11.12 6.63 -3.80
N GLU A 113 11.02 6.20 -5.06
CA GLU A 113 11.90 6.63 -6.13
C GLU A 113 11.06 6.85 -7.37
N GLU A 114 11.21 7.98 -8.04
CA GLU A 114 10.53 8.22 -9.31
C GLU A 114 11.01 7.25 -10.38
N VAL A 115 10.06 6.77 -11.16
CA VAL A 115 10.32 5.81 -12.23
C VAL A 115 10.23 6.47 -13.59
#